data_48de96a7d5068e59ac0260f478e223cf
#
_entry.id   48de96a7d5068e59ac0260f478e223cf
#
_cell.length_a   1.000
_cell.length_b   1.000
_cell.length_c   1.000
_cell.angle_alpha   90.00
_cell.angle_beta   90.00
_cell.angle_gamma   90.00
#
_symmetry.space_group_name_H-M   'P 1'
#
loop_
_entity.id
_entity.type
_entity.pdbx_description
1 polymer ?
#
loop_
_entity_poly.entity_id
_entity_poly.type
_entity_poly.pdbx_seq_one_letter_code
_entity_poly.pdbx_strand_id
1 'polypeptide(L)'
;TGIGSSNGFDLDSLTLQLDMPLAPGTYTFASKTGNDKNTLLDACGNFLSEDERLTFTVTETPPAEMGVIKTPPCAPNELQLEFRLPIQCSSIDPGGKDFVLSGPSDVKITGAAGICNGDGLTWIVRLQLDKRILKEGNYKVTLVKGPDGNTIESECHVAAPPGETAGFNVPPQPYAPLGPVAALPCAPNEIKLVFQDAVRCSSVAKDGSDFTITGPSAAAVTGAITDCDGNGLTKTITLELKDRILQDGDYQVELKKGTDNNTLQNECWQETPAESVQPFNIAPQPKVLLGAAAAPGCSPAVIRIGVSVPVRCSSIAPDGSDFTISGPKPVQIIKAT
;
A
#
# COMPACT_ATOMS: atom_id res chain seq x y z
N THR A 1 31.91 5.88 -44.37
CA THR A 1 31.35 7.22 -44.18
C THR A 1 32.28 8.00 -43.31
N GLY A 2 32.77 9.11 -43.84
CA GLY A 2 33.96 9.81 -43.45
C GLY A 2 34.11 10.18 -41.97
N ILE A 3 35.31 10.01 -41.50
CA ILE A 3 35.82 10.61 -40.28
C ILE A 3 36.01 12.08 -40.60
N GLY A 4 35.11 12.92 -40.12
CA GLY A 4 35.22 14.37 -40.25
C GLY A 4 35.77 14.93 -38.96
N SER A 5 37.03 15.27 -38.91
CA SER A 5 37.44 16.34 -38.02
C SER A 5 36.98 17.66 -38.65
N SER A 6 36.04 18.33 -38.05
CA SER A 6 35.48 19.57 -38.58
C SER A 6 36.45 20.75 -38.53
N ASN A 7 37.66 20.60 -38.00
CA ASN A 7 38.59 21.69 -37.69
C ASN A 7 40.00 21.55 -38.25
N GLY A 8 40.30 20.49 -39.04
CA GLY A 8 41.61 20.30 -39.70
C GLY A 8 42.81 20.11 -38.76
N PHE A 9 42.57 19.67 -37.54
CA PHE A 9 43.61 19.32 -36.58
C PHE A 9 43.97 17.84 -36.68
N ASP A 10 45.21 17.52 -36.30
CA ASP A 10 45.68 16.14 -36.20
C ASP A 10 44.89 15.40 -35.10
N LEU A 11 44.59 14.14 -35.34
CA LEU A 11 43.91 13.23 -34.41
C LEU A 11 44.91 12.26 -33.81
N ASP A 12 44.81 11.99 -32.54
CA ASP A 12 45.54 10.98 -31.82
C ASP A 12 44.78 9.65 -31.70
N SER A 13 43.50 9.68 -32.10
CA SER A 13 42.61 8.51 -32.08
C SER A 13 41.59 8.58 -33.22
N LEU A 14 41.14 7.42 -33.68
CA LEU A 14 40.09 7.30 -34.71
C LEU A 14 39.10 6.21 -34.35
N THR A 15 37.83 6.45 -34.69
CA THR A 15 36.75 5.51 -34.48
C THR A 15 36.38 4.86 -35.82
N LEU A 16 36.34 3.54 -35.86
CA LEU A 16 35.90 2.77 -37.02
C LEU A 16 34.51 2.20 -36.73
N GLN A 17 33.57 2.46 -37.64
CA GLN A 17 32.25 1.86 -37.58
C GLN A 17 32.23 0.62 -38.46
N LEU A 18 31.79 -0.50 -37.89
CA LEU A 18 31.65 -1.76 -38.61
C LEU A 18 30.22 -1.91 -39.12
N ASP A 19 30.00 -2.68 -40.15
CA ASP A 19 28.70 -3.02 -40.71
C ASP A 19 27.93 -4.04 -39.85
N MET A 20 28.65 -4.85 -39.07
CA MET A 20 28.11 -5.78 -38.08
C MET A 20 29.02 -5.90 -36.85
N PRO A 21 28.49 -6.33 -35.69
CA PRO A 21 29.32 -6.63 -34.54
C PRO A 21 30.31 -7.75 -34.77
N LEU A 22 31.47 -7.66 -34.13
CA LEU A 22 32.48 -8.74 -34.16
C LEU A 22 32.07 -9.89 -33.26
N ALA A 23 32.07 -11.10 -33.77
CA ALA A 23 31.91 -12.31 -32.95
C ALA A 23 33.16 -12.54 -32.03
N PRO A 24 33.03 -13.32 -30.95
CA PRO A 24 34.19 -13.69 -30.14
C PRO A 24 35.29 -14.34 -31.02
N GLY A 25 36.54 -13.91 -30.77
CA GLY A 25 37.68 -14.38 -31.55
C GLY A 25 38.82 -13.38 -31.58
N THR A 26 39.93 -13.79 -32.17
CA THR A 26 41.10 -12.93 -32.34
C THR A 26 41.09 -12.32 -33.74
N TYR A 27 41.14 -11.00 -33.77
CA TYR A 27 41.12 -10.21 -35.00
C TYR A 27 42.44 -9.48 -35.18
N THR A 28 42.84 -9.33 -36.43
CA THR A 28 44.00 -8.53 -36.78
C THR A 28 43.51 -7.35 -37.62
N PHE A 29 43.76 -6.18 -37.15
CA PHE A 29 43.57 -4.93 -37.89
C PHE A 29 44.87 -4.63 -38.63
N ALA A 30 44.79 -4.34 -39.92
CA ALA A 30 45.95 -4.02 -40.72
C ALA A 30 45.71 -2.71 -41.49
N SER A 31 46.75 -1.91 -41.61
CA SER A 31 46.75 -0.74 -42.47
C SER A 31 46.85 -1.15 -43.93
N LYS A 32 46.22 -0.39 -44.80
CA LYS A 32 46.34 -0.53 -46.25
C LYS A 32 46.19 0.83 -46.94
N THR A 33 46.70 0.92 -48.18
CA THR A 33 46.45 2.09 -49.01
C THR A 33 44.97 2.25 -49.32
N GLY A 34 44.43 3.39 -48.98
CA GLY A 34 43.03 3.76 -49.21
C GLY A 34 42.73 4.19 -50.64
N ASN A 35 41.47 4.58 -50.91
CA ASN A 35 41.04 5.13 -52.20
C ASN A 35 41.66 6.49 -52.51
N ASP A 36 42.18 7.18 -51.51
CA ASP A 36 42.92 8.42 -51.55
C ASP A 36 44.42 8.23 -51.91
N LYS A 37 44.81 6.97 -52.13
CA LYS A 37 46.16 6.53 -52.55
C LYS A 37 47.24 6.73 -51.48
N ASN A 38 46.89 6.80 -50.25
CA ASN A 38 47.82 6.82 -49.12
C ASN A 38 47.33 5.90 -47.99
N THR A 39 48.20 5.65 -47.02
CA THR A 39 47.87 5.15 -45.69
C THR A 39 47.63 6.35 -44.76
N LEU A 40 47.55 6.18 -43.45
CA LEU A 40 47.51 7.30 -42.51
C LEU A 40 48.81 8.11 -42.57
N LEU A 41 48.71 9.43 -42.51
CA LEU A 41 49.84 10.37 -42.53
C LEU A 41 49.91 11.09 -41.18
N ASP A 42 51.11 11.30 -40.67
CA ASP A 42 51.34 12.20 -39.54
C ASP A 42 51.42 13.66 -39.98
N ALA A 43 51.56 14.58 -39.05
CA ALA A 43 51.69 16.01 -39.30
C ALA A 43 52.93 16.41 -40.10
N CYS A 44 53.94 15.52 -40.19
CA CYS A 44 55.15 15.71 -40.96
C CYS A 44 55.07 15.05 -42.36
N GLY A 45 53.95 14.42 -42.70
CA GLY A 45 53.75 13.75 -43.99
C GLY A 45 54.37 12.35 -44.05
N ASN A 46 54.76 11.73 -42.93
CA ASN A 46 55.20 10.35 -42.92
C ASN A 46 54.02 9.40 -42.98
N PHE A 47 54.13 8.36 -43.81
CA PHE A 47 53.11 7.35 -43.98
C PHE A 47 53.19 6.28 -42.90
N LEU A 48 52.05 5.80 -42.40
CA LEU A 48 51.97 4.52 -41.72
C LEU A 48 52.34 3.40 -42.73
N SER A 49 53.21 2.48 -42.31
CA SER A 49 53.61 1.36 -43.20
C SER A 49 52.38 0.54 -43.60
N GLU A 50 52.34 0.12 -44.88
CA GLU A 50 51.38 -0.88 -45.33
C GLU A 50 51.60 -2.17 -44.52
N ASP A 51 50.53 -2.88 -44.21
CA ASP A 51 50.55 -4.09 -43.40
C ASP A 51 51.00 -3.93 -41.95
N GLU A 52 51.07 -2.66 -41.44
CA GLU A 52 51.19 -2.49 -39.99
C GLU A 52 49.96 -3.13 -39.29
N ARG A 53 50.21 -3.95 -38.29
CA ARG A 53 49.20 -4.86 -37.72
C ARG A 53 49.02 -4.62 -36.23
N LEU A 54 47.77 -4.57 -35.84
CA LEU A 54 47.33 -4.59 -34.44
C LEU A 54 46.41 -5.79 -34.25
N THR A 55 46.76 -6.65 -33.31
CA THR A 55 45.92 -7.79 -32.95
C THR A 55 45.19 -7.51 -31.66
N PHE A 56 43.89 -7.80 -31.64
CA PHE A 56 43.05 -7.71 -30.45
C PHE A 56 42.11 -8.91 -30.37
N THR A 57 41.63 -9.22 -29.17
CA THR A 57 40.70 -10.34 -28.95
C THR A 57 39.36 -9.82 -28.48
N VAL A 58 38.30 -10.23 -29.15
CA VAL A 58 36.92 -10.10 -28.67
C VAL A 58 36.64 -11.33 -27.81
N THR A 59 36.43 -11.11 -26.53
CA THR A 59 36.15 -12.20 -25.59
C THR A 59 34.68 -12.64 -25.71
N GLU A 60 34.42 -13.90 -25.42
CA GLU A 60 33.06 -14.41 -25.30
C GLU A 60 32.35 -13.69 -24.16
N THR A 61 31.21 -13.10 -24.43
CA THR A 61 30.40 -12.44 -23.42
C THR A 61 29.51 -13.49 -22.80
N PRO A 62 29.47 -13.59 -21.47
CA PRO A 62 28.55 -14.50 -20.80
C PRO A 62 27.11 -14.13 -21.14
N PRO A 63 26.20 -15.10 -21.23
CA PRO A 63 24.77 -14.82 -21.38
C PRO A 63 24.27 -13.96 -20.20
N ALA A 64 23.14 -13.29 -20.38
CA ALA A 64 22.44 -12.72 -19.26
C ALA A 64 22.07 -13.81 -18.26
N GLU A 65 22.21 -13.52 -16.96
CA GLU A 65 21.78 -14.41 -15.88
C GLU A 65 20.49 -13.90 -15.30
N MET A 66 19.64 -14.80 -14.81
CA MET A 66 18.43 -14.41 -14.10
C MET A 66 18.79 -13.54 -12.89
N GLY A 67 18.18 -12.38 -12.80
CA GLY A 67 18.35 -11.45 -11.68
C GLY A 67 17.82 -12.01 -10.36
N VAL A 68 18.05 -11.28 -9.29
CA VAL A 68 17.50 -11.58 -7.97
C VAL A 68 16.25 -10.75 -7.72
N ILE A 69 15.25 -11.34 -7.06
CA ILE A 69 14.08 -10.59 -6.62
C ILE A 69 14.47 -9.78 -5.39
N LYS A 70 14.35 -8.47 -5.48
CA LYS A 70 14.42 -7.60 -4.30
C LYS A 70 13.31 -7.98 -3.33
N THR A 71 13.63 -8.08 -2.03
CA THR A 71 12.64 -8.41 -1.00
C THR A 71 11.39 -7.55 -1.18
N PRO A 72 10.24 -8.13 -1.56
CA PRO A 72 9.04 -7.35 -1.81
C PRO A 72 8.46 -6.82 -0.50
N PRO A 73 7.72 -5.70 -0.56
CA PRO A 73 6.90 -5.28 0.58
C PRO A 73 5.81 -6.31 0.87
N CYS A 74 5.11 -6.16 1.98
CA CYS A 74 3.96 -7.00 2.25
C CYS A 74 2.89 -6.84 1.14
N ALA A 75 2.24 -7.93 0.78
CA ALA A 75 1.21 -8.00 -0.26
C ALA A 75 1.62 -7.32 -1.59
N PRO A 76 2.73 -7.72 -2.21
CA PRO A 76 3.22 -7.07 -3.41
C PRO A 76 2.26 -7.28 -4.58
N ASN A 77 2.07 -6.23 -5.39
CA ASN A 77 1.42 -6.29 -6.71
C ASN A 77 2.42 -6.02 -7.84
N GLU A 78 3.67 -5.80 -7.49
CA GLU A 78 4.80 -5.64 -8.38
C GLU A 78 6.01 -6.34 -7.76
N LEU A 79 6.86 -6.97 -8.59
CA LEU A 79 8.14 -7.53 -8.18
C LEU A 79 9.24 -6.76 -8.91
N GLN A 80 10.38 -6.59 -8.25
CA GLN A 80 11.56 -5.97 -8.83
C GLN A 80 12.68 -7.01 -8.95
N LEU A 81 13.10 -7.26 -10.19
CA LEU A 81 14.29 -8.04 -10.52
C LEU A 81 15.49 -7.10 -10.63
N GLU A 82 16.57 -7.40 -9.94
CA GLU A 82 17.86 -6.68 -10.00
C GLU A 82 18.90 -7.59 -10.62
N PHE A 83 19.53 -7.11 -11.70
CA PHE A 83 20.50 -7.85 -12.49
C PHE A 83 21.93 -7.39 -12.16
N ARG A 84 22.88 -8.32 -12.21
CA ARG A 84 24.30 -8.01 -12.02
C ARG A 84 24.93 -7.36 -13.26
N LEU A 85 24.49 -7.76 -14.44
CA LEU A 85 24.88 -7.22 -15.74
C LEU A 85 23.68 -6.53 -16.38
N PRO A 86 23.89 -5.51 -17.21
CA PRO A 86 22.79 -4.81 -17.86
C PRO A 86 22.09 -5.70 -18.87
N ILE A 87 20.78 -5.53 -18.97
CA ILE A 87 19.87 -6.24 -19.88
C ILE A 87 19.40 -5.26 -20.95
N GLN A 88 19.33 -5.73 -22.19
CA GLN A 88 18.72 -5.00 -23.29
C GLN A 88 17.21 -4.79 -23.02
N CYS A 89 16.78 -3.55 -22.96
CA CYS A 89 15.36 -3.24 -22.76
C CYS A 89 14.47 -3.77 -23.88
N SER A 90 15.00 -3.82 -25.09
CA SER A 90 14.29 -4.34 -26.26
C SER A 90 14.03 -5.84 -26.24
N SER A 91 14.74 -6.60 -25.38
CA SER A 91 14.54 -8.03 -25.21
C SER A 91 13.50 -8.38 -24.15
N ILE A 92 12.90 -7.39 -23.48
CA ILE A 92 11.88 -7.61 -22.45
C ILE A 92 10.50 -7.51 -23.09
N ASP A 93 9.73 -8.61 -23.11
CA ASP A 93 8.34 -8.57 -23.56
C ASP A 93 7.49 -7.69 -22.62
N PRO A 94 6.87 -6.61 -23.10
CA PRO A 94 6.09 -5.71 -22.25
C PRO A 94 4.88 -6.37 -21.58
N GLY A 95 4.37 -7.47 -22.14
CA GLY A 95 3.31 -8.29 -21.54
C GLY A 95 3.81 -9.25 -20.47
N GLY A 96 5.12 -9.24 -20.17
CA GLY A 96 5.75 -10.08 -19.16
C GLY A 96 5.82 -11.56 -19.52
N LYS A 97 5.72 -11.91 -20.81
CA LYS A 97 5.65 -13.29 -21.28
C LYS A 97 6.99 -14.05 -21.18
N ASP A 98 8.10 -13.33 -20.97
CA ASP A 98 9.41 -13.93 -20.66
C ASP A 98 9.46 -14.52 -19.25
N PHE A 99 8.47 -14.25 -18.42
CA PHE A 99 8.48 -14.58 -16.99
C PHE A 99 7.23 -15.33 -16.58
N VAL A 100 7.41 -16.40 -15.81
CA VAL A 100 6.31 -17.17 -15.20
C VAL A 100 6.49 -17.17 -13.70
N LEU A 101 5.48 -16.69 -12.98
CA LEU A 101 5.41 -16.77 -11.52
C LEU A 101 4.76 -18.08 -11.09
N SER A 102 5.36 -18.77 -10.14
CA SER A 102 4.80 -19.96 -9.49
C SER A 102 4.93 -19.85 -7.98
N GLY A 103 3.97 -20.43 -7.24
CA GLY A 103 3.95 -20.37 -5.77
C GLY A 103 2.63 -20.85 -5.18
N PRO A 104 2.39 -20.58 -3.88
CA PRO A 104 1.20 -21.05 -3.16
C PRO A 104 -0.12 -20.43 -3.63
N SER A 105 -0.08 -19.31 -4.35
CA SER A 105 -1.28 -18.65 -4.90
C SER A 105 -1.21 -18.54 -6.43
N ASP A 106 -2.38 -18.59 -7.09
CA ASP A 106 -2.50 -18.38 -8.53
C ASP A 106 -2.47 -16.87 -8.83
N VAL A 107 -1.26 -16.31 -8.91
CA VAL A 107 -0.97 -14.92 -9.31
C VAL A 107 -0.13 -14.97 -10.58
N LYS A 108 -0.44 -14.12 -11.55
CA LYS A 108 0.20 -14.09 -12.86
C LYS A 108 0.92 -12.77 -13.10
N ILE A 109 2.02 -12.85 -13.86
CA ILE A 109 2.69 -11.68 -14.40
C ILE A 109 1.90 -11.22 -15.62
N THR A 110 1.57 -9.93 -15.66
CA THR A 110 0.77 -9.29 -16.73
C THR A 110 1.53 -8.20 -17.45
N GLY A 111 2.73 -7.87 -17.00
CA GLY A 111 3.59 -6.89 -17.61
C GLY A 111 5.01 -6.96 -17.09
N ALA A 112 5.95 -6.50 -17.91
CA ALA A 112 7.34 -6.31 -17.53
C ALA A 112 7.88 -5.03 -18.15
N ALA A 113 8.68 -4.28 -17.40
CA ALA A 113 9.30 -3.06 -17.88
C ALA A 113 10.68 -2.86 -17.25
N GLY A 114 11.69 -2.56 -18.08
CA GLY A 114 13.01 -2.12 -17.62
C GLY A 114 13.02 -0.64 -17.25
N ILE A 115 13.85 -0.26 -16.28
CA ILE A 115 14.21 1.14 -16.03
C ILE A 115 15.39 1.47 -16.94
N CYS A 116 15.10 1.82 -18.19
CA CYS A 116 16.08 1.92 -19.25
C CYS A 116 16.87 3.24 -19.21
N ASN A 117 18.18 3.16 -19.42
CA ASN A 117 19.06 4.32 -19.62
C ASN A 117 19.04 4.79 -21.10
N GLY A 118 19.83 5.81 -21.41
CA GLY A 118 19.94 6.37 -22.78
C GLY A 118 20.48 5.40 -23.83
N ASP A 119 21.17 4.33 -23.43
CA ASP A 119 21.73 3.29 -24.30
C ASP A 119 20.78 2.10 -24.48
N GLY A 120 19.56 2.17 -23.92
CA GLY A 120 18.58 1.10 -24.00
C GLY A 120 18.85 -0.09 -23.08
N LEU A 121 19.66 0.11 -22.04
CA LEU A 121 20.05 -0.91 -21.08
C LEU A 121 19.38 -0.70 -19.72
N THR A 122 19.13 -1.78 -18.99
CA THR A 122 18.57 -1.77 -17.64
C THR A 122 19.24 -2.77 -16.71
N TRP A 123 19.34 -2.42 -15.43
CA TRP A 123 19.71 -3.32 -14.33
C TRP A 123 18.51 -3.74 -13.49
N ILE A 124 17.34 -3.13 -13.78
CA ILE A 124 16.13 -3.35 -13.00
C ILE A 124 14.97 -3.60 -13.93
N VAL A 125 14.30 -4.72 -13.74
CA VAL A 125 13.04 -5.04 -14.43
C VAL A 125 11.93 -5.13 -13.38
N ARG A 126 10.84 -4.39 -13.61
CA ARG A 126 9.62 -4.44 -12.82
C ARG A 126 8.62 -5.37 -13.48
N LEU A 127 8.11 -6.31 -12.69
CA LEU A 127 7.10 -7.27 -13.11
C LEU A 127 5.76 -6.91 -12.48
N GLN A 128 4.78 -6.54 -13.28
CA GLN A 128 3.42 -6.26 -12.83
C GLN A 128 2.65 -7.56 -12.64
N LEU A 129 1.87 -7.63 -11.56
CA LEU A 129 1.04 -8.79 -11.22
C LEU A 129 -0.44 -8.48 -11.48
N ASP A 130 -1.22 -9.51 -11.84
CA ASP A 130 -2.68 -9.40 -12.04
C ASP A 130 -3.42 -9.08 -10.73
N LYS A 131 -2.88 -9.49 -9.60
CA LYS A 131 -3.38 -9.24 -8.25
C LYS A 131 -2.26 -9.31 -7.22
N ARG A 132 -2.54 -8.87 -6.00
CA ARG A 132 -1.58 -8.91 -4.90
C ARG A 132 -1.30 -10.34 -4.45
N ILE A 133 -0.06 -10.58 -4.03
CA ILE A 133 0.31 -11.83 -3.35
C ILE A 133 -0.06 -11.69 -1.86
N LEU A 134 -1.18 -12.29 -1.47
CA LEU A 134 -1.67 -12.27 -0.08
C LEU A 134 -1.29 -13.51 0.72
N LYS A 135 -0.99 -14.61 0.03
CA LYS A 135 -0.67 -15.88 0.68
C LYS A 135 0.82 -15.99 0.96
N GLU A 136 1.16 -16.36 2.18
CA GLU A 136 2.53 -16.64 2.59
C GLU A 136 3.15 -17.83 1.85
N GLY A 137 4.48 -17.87 1.80
CA GLY A 137 5.25 -19.00 1.31
C GLY A 137 6.31 -18.63 0.28
N ASN A 138 6.91 -19.66 -0.29
CA ASN A 138 7.97 -19.50 -1.27
C ASN A 138 7.40 -19.38 -2.69
N TYR A 139 7.81 -18.33 -3.38
CA TYR A 139 7.48 -18.04 -4.76
C TYR A 139 8.74 -18.08 -5.61
N LYS A 140 8.53 -18.29 -6.90
CA LYS A 140 9.61 -18.39 -7.87
C LYS A 140 9.18 -17.79 -9.20
N VAL A 141 9.99 -16.88 -9.75
CA VAL A 141 9.90 -16.42 -11.12
C VAL A 141 10.83 -17.26 -11.97
N THR A 142 10.32 -17.83 -13.04
CA THR A 142 11.07 -18.64 -14.02
C THR A 142 11.14 -17.90 -15.34
N LEU A 143 12.32 -17.83 -15.92
CA LEU A 143 12.55 -17.28 -17.24
C LEU A 143 12.11 -18.26 -18.33
N VAL A 144 11.34 -17.81 -19.29
CA VAL A 144 10.85 -18.60 -20.42
C VAL A 144 11.05 -17.83 -21.72
N LYS A 145 10.93 -18.49 -22.85
CA LYS A 145 10.91 -17.80 -24.14
C LYS A 145 9.58 -17.08 -24.33
N GLY A 146 9.67 -15.80 -24.59
CA GLY A 146 8.52 -14.97 -24.92
C GLY A 146 7.96 -15.22 -26.33
N PRO A 147 6.92 -14.48 -26.74
CA PRO A 147 6.33 -14.59 -28.08
C PRO A 147 7.28 -14.18 -29.21
N ASP A 148 8.28 -13.37 -28.91
CA ASP A 148 9.36 -12.95 -29.80
C ASP A 148 10.42 -14.04 -30.05
N GLY A 149 10.33 -15.17 -29.31
CA GLY A 149 11.18 -16.34 -29.45
C GLY A 149 12.52 -16.25 -28.71
N ASN A 150 12.77 -15.15 -28.00
CA ASN A 150 13.93 -14.97 -27.15
C ASN A 150 13.56 -15.04 -25.64
N THR A 151 14.56 -14.91 -24.79
CA THR A 151 14.47 -14.54 -23.38
C THR A 151 15.10 -13.15 -23.24
N ILE A 152 15.33 -12.68 -22.03
CA ILE A 152 16.11 -11.46 -21.79
C ILE A 152 17.53 -11.62 -22.31
N GLU A 153 18.11 -10.56 -22.88
CA GLU A 153 19.44 -10.55 -23.47
C GLU A 153 20.39 -9.61 -22.71
N SER A 154 21.67 -10.00 -22.64
CA SER A 154 22.74 -9.12 -22.15
C SER A 154 22.96 -7.93 -23.10
N GLU A 155 23.80 -6.97 -22.71
CA GLU A 155 24.19 -5.83 -23.56
C GLU A 155 24.79 -6.24 -24.91
N CYS A 156 25.36 -7.44 -24.99
CA CYS A 156 25.93 -8.01 -26.23
C CYS A 156 24.95 -8.94 -26.97
N HIS A 157 23.65 -8.85 -26.70
CA HIS A 157 22.60 -9.65 -27.34
C HIS A 157 22.75 -11.18 -27.15
N VAL A 158 23.33 -11.61 -26.02
CA VAL A 158 23.39 -13.02 -25.65
C VAL A 158 22.24 -13.33 -24.72
N ALA A 159 21.31 -14.17 -25.18
CA ALA A 159 20.09 -14.52 -24.44
C ALA A 159 20.41 -15.36 -23.21
N ALA A 160 19.69 -15.11 -22.10
CA ALA A 160 19.75 -15.94 -20.92
C ALA A 160 19.14 -17.32 -21.20
N PRO A 161 19.69 -18.41 -20.62
CA PRO A 161 19.09 -19.73 -20.76
C PRO A 161 17.65 -19.77 -20.21
N PRO A 162 16.68 -20.31 -20.97
CA PRO A 162 15.33 -20.52 -20.43
C PRO A 162 15.37 -21.55 -19.30
N GLY A 163 14.50 -21.36 -18.29
CA GLY A 163 14.42 -22.22 -17.12
C GLY A 163 15.20 -21.71 -15.91
N GLU A 164 15.99 -20.65 -16.04
CA GLU A 164 16.59 -19.97 -14.90
C GLU A 164 15.52 -19.40 -13.98
N THR A 165 15.82 -19.32 -12.68
CA THR A 165 14.82 -18.98 -11.67
C THR A 165 15.35 -18.02 -10.62
N ALA A 166 14.49 -17.08 -10.20
CA ALA A 166 14.68 -16.25 -9.02
C ALA A 166 13.60 -16.53 -7.99
N GLY A 167 14.00 -16.93 -6.79
CA GLY A 167 13.09 -17.22 -5.68
C GLY A 167 12.96 -16.05 -4.73
N PHE A 168 11.79 -15.94 -4.07
CA PHE A 168 11.56 -15.03 -2.95
C PHE A 168 10.56 -15.65 -1.97
N ASN A 169 10.57 -15.14 -0.74
CA ASN A 169 9.64 -15.57 0.29
C ASN A 169 8.68 -14.42 0.64
N VAL A 170 7.39 -14.73 0.75
CA VAL A 170 6.39 -13.87 1.35
C VAL A 170 6.16 -14.39 2.77
N PRO A 171 6.54 -13.62 3.81
CA PRO A 171 6.38 -14.06 5.19
C PRO A 171 4.91 -14.09 5.61
N PRO A 172 4.55 -14.79 6.71
CA PRO A 172 3.24 -14.70 7.32
C PRO A 172 2.87 -13.24 7.60
N GLN A 173 1.64 -12.87 7.24
CA GLN A 173 1.14 -11.52 7.42
C GLN A 173 -0.11 -11.58 8.30
N PRO A 174 0.01 -11.27 9.60
CA PRO A 174 -1.15 -11.25 10.48
C PRO A 174 -2.11 -10.12 10.05
N TYR A 175 -3.40 -10.37 10.24
CA TYR A 175 -4.41 -9.33 10.13
C TYR A 175 -4.36 -8.38 11.33
N ALA A 176 -4.91 -7.18 11.22
CA ALA A 176 -5.11 -6.28 12.35
C ALA A 176 -6.29 -6.78 13.20
N PRO A 177 -6.12 -7.08 14.50
CA PRO A 177 -7.24 -7.42 15.35
C PRO A 177 -8.25 -6.28 15.43
N LEU A 178 -9.53 -6.61 15.68
CA LEU A 178 -10.54 -5.58 15.94
C LEU A 178 -10.14 -4.78 17.18
N GLY A 179 -10.03 -3.47 17.02
CA GLY A 179 -9.51 -2.57 18.04
C GLY A 179 -10.44 -2.44 19.26
N PRO A 180 -9.91 -2.21 20.47
CA PRO A 180 -10.71 -1.96 21.64
C PRO A 180 -11.57 -0.70 21.51
N VAL A 181 -12.69 -0.69 22.23
CA VAL A 181 -13.56 0.48 22.36
C VAL A 181 -12.90 1.49 23.31
N ALA A 182 -12.79 2.74 22.89
CA ALA A 182 -12.33 3.83 23.72
C ALA A 182 -13.31 4.08 24.88
N ALA A 183 -12.85 4.81 25.91
CA ALA A 183 -13.69 5.20 27.02
C ALA A 183 -14.97 5.91 26.54
N LEU A 184 -16.11 5.43 27.01
CA LEU A 184 -17.43 5.89 26.61
C LEU A 184 -17.99 6.94 27.57
N PRO A 185 -18.67 7.98 27.05
CA PRO A 185 -19.51 8.85 27.87
C PRO A 185 -20.77 8.10 28.32
N CYS A 186 -21.51 8.69 29.24
CA CYS A 186 -22.84 8.20 29.55
C CYS A 186 -23.77 8.35 28.33
N ALA A 187 -24.57 7.33 28.05
CA ALA A 187 -25.50 7.31 26.92
C ALA A 187 -24.82 7.67 25.57
N PRO A 188 -23.82 6.89 25.13
CA PRO A 188 -23.10 7.18 23.90
C PRO A 188 -24.02 7.09 22.68
N ASN A 189 -23.81 7.98 21.70
CA ASN A 189 -24.42 7.93 20.38
C ASN A 189 -23.35 7.60 19.30
N GLU A 190 -22.13 7.35 19.73
CA GLU A 190 -21.01 6.92 18.89
C GLU A 190 -20.10 5.99 19.68
N ILE A 191 -19.47 5.06 18.99
CA ILE A 191 -18.50 4.11 19.55
C ILE A 191 -17.19 4.28 18.80
N LYS A 192 -16.11 4.61 19.50
CA LYS A 192 -14.79 4.76 18.89
C LYS A 192 -13.95 3.51 19.12
N LEU A 193 -13.56 2.85 18.03
CA LEU A 193 -12.59 1.76 18.01
C LEU A 193 -11.18 2.33 17.82
N VAL A 194 -10.21 1.83 18.58
CA VAL A 194 -8.80 2.26 18.51
C VAL A 194 -7.94 1.06 18.18
N PHE A 195 -7.24 1.11 17.06
CA PHE A 195 -6.42 0.01 16.56
C PHE A 195 -4.95 0.19 16.92
N GLN A 196 -4.30 -0.92 17.29
CA GLN A 196 -2.86 -0.96 17.47
C GLN A 196 -2.15 -0.85 16.10
N ASP A 197 -2.59 -1.68 15.14
CA ASP A 197 -2.12 -1.69 13.78
C ASP A 197 -3.08 -0.89 12.88
N ALA A 198 -2.53 -0.13 11.94
CA ALA A 198 -3.34 0.69 11.07
C ALA A 198 -4.18 -0.16 10.12
N VAL A 199 -5.41 0.28 9.85
CA VAL A 199 -6.33 -0.30 8.88
C VAL A 199 -6.56 0.63 7.71
N ARG A 200 -6.85 0.07 6.54
CA ARG A 200 -7.13 0.85 5.34
C ARG A 200 -8.49 1.50 5.41
N CYS A 201 -8.53 2.80 5.23
CA CYS A 201 -9.79 3.54 5.16
C CYS A 201 -10.71 3.04 4.04
N SER A 202 -10.12 2.57 2.94
CA SER A 202 -10.87 2.04 1.80
C SER A 202 -11.58 0.71 2.07
N SER A 203 -11.25 0.03 3.17
CA SER A 203 -11.90 -1.20 3.62
C SER A 203 -12.91 -0.97 4.74
N VAL A 204 -13.24 0.27 5.02
CA VAL A 204 -14.28 0.61 6.00
C VAL A 204 -15.51 1.11 5.25
N ALA A 205 -16.58 0.34 5.28
CA ALA A 205 -17.85 0.72 4.68
C ALA A 205 -18.43 1.94 5.41
N LYS A 206 -18.55 3.07 4.70
CA LYS A 206 -18.97 4.37 5.27
C LYS A 206 -20.37 4.35 5.88
N ASP A 207 -21.23 3.43 5.43
CA ASP A 207 -22.56 3.20 5.97
C ASP A 207 -22.56 2.40 7.29
N GLY A 208 -21.36 2.02 7.77
CA GLY A 208 -21.19 1.23 8.99
C GLY A 208 -21.59 -0.24 8.85
N SER A 209 -21.86 -0.72 7.64
CA SER A 209 -22.34 -2.07 7.39
C SER A 209 -21.35 -3.19 7.75
N ASP A 210 -20.04 -2.86 7.95
CA ASP A 210 -19.05 -3.79 8.49
C ASP A 210 -19.32 -4.19 9.95
N PHE A 211 -20.14 -3.42 10.66
CA PHE A 211 -20.26 -3.55 12.11
C PHE A 211 -21.68 -3.85 12.55
N THR A 212 -21.79 -4.70 13.54
CA THR A 212 -23.03 -4.96 14.27
C THR A 212 -22.76 -4.80 15.76
N ILE A 213 -23.66 -4.15 16.49
CA ILE A 213 -23.58 -4.04 17.94
C ILE A 213 -24.69 -4.87 18.54
N THR A 214 -24.33 -5.78 19.43
CA THR A 214 -25.25 -6.62 20.20
C THR A 214 -25.08 -6.39 21.68
N GLY A 215 -26.16 -6.52 22.44
CA GLY A 215 -26.17 -6.27 23.90
C GLY A 215 -27.56 -6.23 24.47
N PRO A 216 -27.73 -5.69 25.70
CA PRO A 216 -29.03 -5.60 26.40
C PRO A 216 -30.10 -4.80 25.65
N SER A 217 -29.70 -3.82 24.86
CA SER A 217 -30.60 -3.08 23.96
C SER A 217 -30.05 -3.04 22.53
N ALA A 218 -30.96 -2.89 21.56
CA ALA A 218 -30.57 -2.74 20.15
C ALA A 218 -29.79 -1.44 19.93
N ALA A 219 -28.65 -1.53 19.23
CA ALA A 219 -27.83 -0.37 18.84
C ALA A 219 -27.50 -0.49 17.36
N ALA A 220 -28.24 0.22 16.52
CA ALA A 220 -28.03 0.18 15.07
C ALA A 220 -26.92 1.14 14.67
N VAL A 221 -25.91 0.63 13.97
CA VAL A 221 -24.86 1.44 13.35
C VAL A 221 -25.40 2.02 12.04
N THR A 222 -25.20 3.31 11.83
CA THR A 222 -25.69 4.07 10.66
C THR A 222 -24.58 4.71 9.85
N GLY A 223 -23.35 4.66 10.36
CA GLY A 223 -22.18 5.21 9.70
C GLY A 223 -20.89 4.79 10.38
N ALA A 224 -19.80 4.87 9.63
CA ALA A 224 -18.45 4.69 10.14
C ALA A 224 -17.55 5.80 9.59
N ILE A 225 -16.94 6.55 10.50
CA ILE A 225 -16.04 7.67 10.19
C ILE A 225 -14.60 7.24 10.48
N THR A 226 -13.72 7.54 9.55
CA THR A 226 -12.29 7.27 9.66
C THR A 226 -11.49 8.57 9.57
N ASP A 227 -10.44 8.69 10.37
CA ASP A 227 -9.46 9.78 10.28
C ASP A 227 -8.22 9.23 9.54
N CYS A 228 -8.21 9.44 8.22
CA CYS A 228 -7.23 8.83 7.33
C CYS A 228 -5.97 9.70 7.22
N ASP A 229 -4.81 9.06 7.33
CA ASP A 229 -3.53 9.70 7.02
C ASP A 229 -3.30 9.86 5.50
N GLY A 230 -2.15 10.45 5.12
CA GLY A 230 -1.77 10.65 3.71
C GLY A 230 -1.57 9.35 2.90
N ASN A 231 -1.48 8.20 3.57
CA ASN A 231 -1.35 6.88 2.96
C ASN A 231 -2.71 6.13 2.89
N GLY A 232 -3.79 6.76 3.32
CA GLY A 232 -5.12 6.16 3.37
C GLY A 232 -5.27 5.12 4.48
N LEU A 233 -4.51 5.26 5.57
CA LEU A 233 -4.55 4.39 6.74
C LEU A 233 -5.12 5.15 7.94
N THR A 234 -5.79 4.41 8.83
CA THR A 234 -6.33 4.95 10.10
C THR A 234 -6.05 4.00 11.26
N LYS A 235 -5.92 4.57 12.45
CA LYS A 235 -5.91 3.83 13.72
C LYS A 235 -7.18 4.02 14.53
N THR A 236 -8.16 4.73 13.98
CA THR A 236 -9.43 4.97 14.69
C THR A 236 -10.61 4.88 13.74
N ILE A 237 -11.66 4.21 14.18
CA ILE A 237 -12.95 4.17 13.49
C ILE A 237 -14.01 4.60 14.48
N THR A 238 -14.80 5.60 14.14
CA THR A 238 -15.94 6.05 14.94
C THR A 238 -17.21 5.54 14.29
N LEU A 239 -17.94 4.69 15.02
CA LEU A 239 -19.24 4.15 14.60
C LEU A 239 -20.33 5.10 15.06
N GLU A 240 -21.12 5.63 14.15
CA GLU A 240 -22.29 6.44 14.44
C GLU A 240 -23.50 5.55 14.71
N LEU A 241 -24.23 5.84 15.78
CA LEU A 241 -25.43 5.09 16.17
C LEU A 241 -26.68 5.85 15.80
N LYS A 242 -27.72 5.13 15.39
CA LYS A 242 -29.04 5.70 15.14
C LYS A 242 -29.60 6.36 16.40
N ASP A 243 -29.50 5.66 17.53
CA ASP A 243 -30.01 6.09 18.82
C ASP A 243 -28.94 5.95 19.90
N ARG A 244 -29.06 6.69 20.98
CA ARG A 244 -28.16 6.57 22.13
C ARG A 244 -28.36 5.23 22.84
N ILE A 245 -27.29 4.63 23.31
CA ILE A 245 -27.37 3.48 24.21
C ILE A 245 -27.68 3.98 25.62
N LEU A 246 -28.89 3.76 26.08
CA LEU A 246 -29.36 4.19 27.40
C LEU A 246 -29.29 3.08 28.44
N GLN A 247 -29.33 1.83 28.02
CA GLN A 247 -29.31 0.68 28.92
C GLN A 247 -27.87 0.32 29.25
N ASP A 248 -27.58 0.15 30.53
CA ASP A 248 -26.31 -0.37 31.04
C ASP A 248 -26.17 -1.88 30.79
N GLY A 249 -24.93 -2.33 30.81
CA GLY A 249 -24.58 -3.74 30.64
C GLY A 249 -23.48 -4.00 29.65
N ASP A 250 -23.29 -5.28 29.33
CA ASP A 250 -22.25 -5.75 28.43
C ASP A 250 -22.74 -5.77 26.99
N TYR A 251 -21.98 -5.14 26.13
CA TYR A 251 -22.18 -5.05 24.69
C TYR A 251 -20.97 -5.60 23.96
N GLN A 252 -21.14 -5.89 22.70
CA GLN A 252 -20.02 -6.22 21.80
C GLN A 252 -20.23 -5.62 20.41
N VAL A 253 -19.14 -5.17 19.82
CA VAL A 253 -19.04 -4.88 18.38
C VAL A 253 -18.62 -6.15 17.70
N GLU A 254 -19.33 -6.57 16.69
CA GLU A 254 -19.01 -7.72 15.82
C GLU A 254 -18.73 -7.24 14.40
N LEU A 255 -17.65 -7.75 13.81
CA LEU A 255 -17.24 -7.46 12.45
C LEU A 255 -17.91 -8.42 11.47
N LYS A 256 -18.38 -7.90 10.36
CA LYS A 256 -18.93 -8.69 9.24
C LYS A 256 -18.49 -8.09 7.90
N LYS A 257 -18.78 -8.77 6.81
CA LYS A 257 -18.60 -8.18 5.47
C LYS A 257 -19.67 -7.12 5.23
N GLY A 258 -19.22 -5.92 4.94
CA GLY A 258 -20.09 -4.79 4.64
C GLY A 258 -20.59 -4.76 3.20
N THR A 259 -21.19 -3.64 2.81
CA THR A 259 -21.67 -3.37 1.45
C THR A 259 -20.56 -3.32 0.40
N ASP A 260 -19.32 -3.13 0.84
CA ASP A 260 -18.09 -3.15 0.03
C ASP A 260 -17.50 -4.56 -0.20
N ASN A 261 -18.17 -5.61 0.34
CA ASN A 261 -17.82 -7.03 0.23
C ASN A 261 -16.50 -7.45 0.86
N ASN A 262 -15.93 -6.64 1.74
CA ASN A 262 -14.77 -6.98 2.54
C ASN A 262 -15.03 -6.76 4.04
N THR A 263 -14.08 -7.09 4.86
CA THR A 263 -13.96 -6.66 6.25
C THR A 263 -12.81 -5.65 6.35
N LEU A 264 -12.40 -5.27 7.55
CA LEU A 264 -11.26 -4.37 7.74
C LEU A 264 -9.97 -5.00 7.22
N GLN A 265 -9.21 -4.26 6.42
CA GLN A 265 -7.92 -4.67 5.89
C GLN A 265 -6.80 -3.86 6.54
N ASN A 266 -5.72 -4.51 6.95
CA ASN A 266 -4.53 -3.83 7.41
C ASN A 266 -3.73 -3.22 6.24
N GLU A 267 -2.58 -2.59 6.51
CA GLU A 267 -1.71 -2.04 5.47
C GLU A 267 -1.22 -3.07 4.46
N CYS A 268 -1.13 -4.36 4.86
CA CYS A 268 -0.76 -5.50 4.02
C CYS A 268 -1.96 -6.16 3.34
N TRP A 269 -3.13 -5.53 3.30
CA TRP A 269 -4.36 -6.05 2.65
C TRP A 269 -4.86 -7.37 3.25
N GLN A 270 -4.44 -7.71 4.48
CA GLN A 270 -4.96 -8.88 5.19
C GLN A 270 -6.28 -8.50 5.88
N GLU A 271 -7.34 -9.24 5.58
CA GLU A 271 -8.66 -9.02 6.16
C GLU A 271 -8.72 -9.53 7.60
N THR A 272 -9.24 -8.71 8.51
CA THR A 272 -9.65 -9.16 9.83
C THR A 272 -10.78 -10.18 9.65
N PRO A 273 -10.73 -11.38 10.26
CA PRO A 273 -11.79 -12.37 10.09
C PRO A 273 -13.16 -11.80 10.43
N ALA A 274 -14.15 -12.11 9.59
CA ALA A 274 -15.56 -11.87 9.94
C ALA A 274 -15.88 -12.59 11.25
N GLU A 275 -16.90 -12.11 11.99
CA GLU A 275 -17.29 -12.60 13.31
C GLU A 275 -16.26 -12.32 14.43
N SER A 276 -15.20 -11.52 14.12
CA SER A 276 -14.35 -10.96 15.17
C SER A 276 -15.17 -10.04 16.07
N VAL A 277 -15.02 -10.20 17.38
CA VAL A 277 -15.79 -9.47 18.37
C VAL A 277 -14.90 -8.63 19.28
N GLN A 278 -15.39 -7.44 19.63
CA GLN A 278 -14.79 -6.57 20.63
C GLN A 278 -15.81 -6.24 21.70
N PRO A 279 -15.68 -6.76 22.94
CA PRO A 279 -16.58 -6.44 24.04
C PRO A 279 -16.34 -5.04 24.57
N PHE A 280 -17.42 -4.43 25.08
CA PHE A 280 -17.37 -3.19 25.84
C PHE A 280 -18.52 -3.15 26.87
N ASN A 281 -18.41 -2.31 27.88
CA ASN A 281 -19.40 -2.18 28.92
C ASN A 281 -19.93 -0.75 28.99
N ILE A 282 -21.23 -0.62 29.13
CA ILE A 282 -21.90 0.63 29.52
C ILE A 282 -22.15 0.57 31.01
N ALA A 283 -21.48 1.44 31.75
CA ALA A 283 -21.59 1.48 33.19
C ALA A 283 -23.01 1.91 33.64
N PRO A 284 -23.52 1.35 34.74
CA PRO A 284 -24.78 1.80 35.33
C PRO A 284 -24.74 3.31 35.59
N GLN A 285 -25.77 4.00 35.13
CA GLN A 285 -25.89 5.43 35.39
C GLN A 285 -26.54 5.67 36.74
N PRO A 286 -25.99 6.56 37.58
CA PRO A 286 -26.63 6.90 38.85
C PRO A 286 -27.98 7.56 38.56
N LYS A 287 -29.03 7.08 39.26
CA LYS A 287 -30.35 7.70 39.15
C LYS A 287 -30.30 9.13 39.69
N VAL A 288 -30.97 10.03 38.99
CA VAL A 288 -31.20 11.37 39.50
C VAL A 288 -32.14 11.26 40.72
N LEU A 289 -31.68 11.72 41.86
CA LEU A 289 -32.46 11.75 43.07
C LEU A 289 -32.72 13.21 43.45
N LEU A 290 -33.91 13.46 43.99
CA LEU A 290 -34.20 14.73 44.63
C LEU A 290 -33.36 14.82 45.92
N GLY A 291 -32.65 15.92 46.07
CA GLY A 291 -31.89 16.25 47.26
C GLY A 291 -32.73 17.06 48.28
N ALA A 292 -32.02 17.76 49.14
CA ALA A 292 -32.70 18.60 50.14
C ALA A 292 -33.47 19.76 49.49
N ALA A 293 -34.66 19.98 49.92
CA ALA A 293 -35.42 21.18 49.59
C ALA A 293 -35.08 22.31 50.61
N ALA A 294 -34.64 23.44 50.05
CA ALA A 294 -34.45 24.64 50.86
C ALA A 294 -35.66 25.54 50.68
N ALA A 295 -36.36 25.74 51.78
CA ALA A 295 -37.50 26.66 51.89
C ALA A 295 -37.02 27.88 52.66
N PRO A 296 -36.81 29.02 52.01
CA PRO A 296 -36.35 30.22 52.71
C PRO A 296 -37.52 30.90 53.49
N GLY A 297 -37.38 31.07 54.80
CA GLY A 297 -38.20 31.89 55.63
C GLY A 297 -39.59 31.33 56.07
N CYS A 298 -40.44 32.20 56.64
CA CYS A 298 -41.78 31.88 57.04
C CYS A 298 -42.74 32.13 55.87
N SER A 299 -43.43 31.19 55.34
CA SER A 299 -44.36 31.28 54.19
C SER A 299 -43.65 31.42 52.84
N PRO A 300 -42.80 30.48 52.45
CA PRO A 300 -42.08 30.56 51.20
C PRO A 300 -42.99 30.41 49.96
N ALA A 301 -42.86 31.30 49.02
CA ALA A 301 -43.47 31.20 47.67
C ALA A 301 -42.52 30.56 46.64
N VAL A 302 -41.29 30.30 47.03
CA VAL A 302 -40.23 29.65 46.17
C VAL A 302 -39.51 28.59 46.99
N ILE A 303 -39.34 27.43 46.41
CA ILE A 303 -38.56 26.33 46.97
C ILE A 303 -37.39 26.02 46.00
N ARG A 304 -36.20 25.82 46.51
CA ARG A 304 -35.05 25.30 45.74
C ARG A 304 -34.87 23.84 46.10
N ILE A 305 -34.78 23.03 45.06
CA ILE A 305 -34.56 21.59 45.19
C ILE A 305 -33.17 21.28 44.62
N GLY A 306 -32.33 20.65 45.44
CA GLY A 306 -31.09 20.07 44.99
C GLY A 306 -31.36 18.77 44.19
N VAL A 307 -30.48 18.40 43.30
CA VAL A 307 -30.50 17.11 42.60
C VAL A 307 -29.14 16.44 42.78
N SER A 308 -29.14 15.09 42.85
CA SER A 308 -27.92 14.31 43.11
C SER A 308 -26.87 14.38 41.99
N VAL A 309 -27.32 14.65 40.77
CA VAL A 309 -26.47 14.86 39.58
C VAL A 309 -27.08 15.96 38.71
N PRO A 310 -26.28 16.69 37.92
CA PRO A 310 -26.80 17.74 37.05
C PRO A 310 -27.87 17.21 36.09
N VAL A 311 -28.97 17.93 35.93
CA VAL A 311 -30.06 17.65 35.00
C VAL A 311 -30.01 18.60 33.81
N ARG A 312 -30.55 18.18 32.68
CA ARG A 312 -30.66 19.04 31.50
C ARG A 312 -31.77 20.06 31.71
N CYS A 313 -31.49 21.34 31.47
CA CYS A 313 -32.51 22.39 31.53
C CYS A 313 -33.72 22.11 30.64
N SER A 314 -33.48 21.48 29.45
CA SER A 314 -34.55 21.11 28.52
C SER A 314 -35.48 19.98 29.02
N SER A 315 -35.12 19.29 30.10
CA SER A 315 -35.94 18.24 30.72
C SER A 315 -36.83 18.79 31.85
N ILE A 316 -36.78 20.07 32.11
CA ILE A 316 -37.62 20.72 33.14
C ILE A 316 -38.80 21.37 32.43
N ALA A 317 -40.01 20.94 32.75
CA ALA A 317 -41.22 21.57 32.23
C ALA A 317 -41.37 23.00 32.86
N PRO A 318 -41.39 24.06 32.02
CA PRO A 318 -41.39 25.44 32.53
C PRO A 318 -42.61 25.79 33.37
N ASP A 319 -43.71 25.06 33.19
CA ASP A 319 -44.94 25.19 33.97
C ASP A 319 -44.91 24.46 35.34
N GLY A 320 -43.78 23.75 35.62
CA GLY A 320 -43.61 23.00 36.86
C GLY A 320 -44.37 21.69 36.92
N SER A 321 -44.95 21.20 35.84
CA SER A 321 -45.74 19.97 35.77
C SER A 321 -44.99 18.67 36.09
N ASP A 322 -43.64 18.73 36.09
CA ASP A 322 -42.79 17.61 36.55
C ASP A 322 -42.92 17.33 38.08
N PHE A 323 -43.49 18.25 38.82
CA PHE A 323 -43.46 18.18 40.28
C PHE A 323 -44.87 18.36 40.92
N THR A 324 -45.08 17.71 42.06
CA THR A 324 -46.27 17.91 42.89
C THR A 324 -45.84 18.20 44.30
N ILE A 325 -46.61 19.05 44.99
CA ILE A 325 -46.43 19.31 46.39
C ILE A 325 -47.71 18.81 47.13
N SER A 326 -47.51 17.98 48.14
CA SER A 326 -48.55 17.53 49.01
C SER A 326 -48.27 18.02 50.41
N GLY A 327 -49.32 18.45 51.13
CA GLY A 327 -49.18 19.00 52.48
C GLY A 327 -50.55 19.36 53.14
N PRO A 328 -50.54 20.09 54.28
CA PRO A 328 -51.73 20.44 54.98
C PRO A 328 -52.74 21.30 54.18
N LYS A 329 -52.27 22.01 53.20
CA LYS A 329 -53.09 22.77 52.24
C LYS A 329 -52.67 22.45 50.82
N PRO A 330 -53.57 22.36 49.80
CA PRO A 330 -53.24 22.14 48.44
C PRO A 330 -52.48 23.37 47.93
N VAL A 331 -51.33 23.10 47.25
CA VAL A 331 -50.45 24.09 46.57
C VAL A 331 -50.15 23.62 45.18
N GLN A 332 -50.25 24.53 44.21
CA GLN A 332 -49.87 24.25 42.83
C GLN A 332 -48.51 24.87 42.51
N ILE A 333 -47.71 24.13 41.81
CA ILE A 333 -46.48 24.65 41.19
C ILE A 333 -46.87 25.30 39.85
N ILE A 334 -46.51 26.55 39.67
CA ILE A 334 -46.89 27.33 38.47
C ILE A 334 -45.70 27.64 37.57
N LYS A 335 -44.49 27.36 38.00
CA LYS A 335 -43.26 27.60 37.27
C LYS A 335 -42.10 26.82 37.85
N ALA A 336 -41.25 26.23 36.97
CA ALA A 336 -39.95 25.70 37.30
C ALA A 336 -38.86 26.32 36.39
N THR A 337 -37.68 26.61 36.96
CA THR A 337 -36.58 27.23 36.23
C THR A 337 -35.24 26.71 36.74
#